data_32fdd5414266a41183de19a45e8180b3
#
_entry.id   32fdd5414266a41183de19a45e8180b3
#
_cell.length_a   1.000
_cell.length_b   1.000
_cell.length_c   1.000
_cell.angle_alpha   90.00
_cell.angle_beta   90.00
_cell.angle_gamma   90.00
#
_symmetry.space_group_name_H-M   'P 1'
#
loop_
_entity.id
_entity.type
_entity.pdbx_description
1 polymer ?
#
loop_
_entity_poly.entity_id
_entity_poly.type
_entity_poly.pdbx_seq_one_letter_code
_entity_poly.pdbx_strand_id
1 'polypeptide(L)'
;IKNGPAVINCPDVQVSELVAKIPSETNLFLFNLHGSNNTGDWYGQRDSSYPIAVSPATFKNHETPYYLAVEACYGVAYEGRSCEKSIRLSCSNGKCLSFMGSSRIAFGTAAPLGSCADVICEEHLQNLTKGLSAGESLNLARKELCRKSTSPNSIKTLAEFSLYGDPSARMNGMPKPKRTV
;
A
#
# COMPACT_ATOMS: atom_id res chain seq x y z
N ILE A 1 -16.85 9.11 0.56
CA ILE A 1 -16.81 7.69 0.15
C ILE A 1 -18.25 7.21 0.14
N LYS A 2 -18.84 6.95 -1.07
CA LYS A 2 -20.24 6.54 -1.20
C LYS A 2 -20.50 5.10 -0.72
N ASN A 3 -19.47 4.26 -0.73
CA ASN A 3 -19.50 2.89 -0.22
C ASN A 3 -18.34 2.73 0.76
N GLY A 4 -18.60 2.07 1.89
CA GLY A 4 -17.54 1.73 2.85
C GLY A 4 -16.45 0.85 2.21
N PRO A 5 -15.32 0.64 2.89
CA PRO A 5 -14.25 -0.20 2.37
C PRO A 5 -14.75 -1.63 2.17
N ALA A 6 -14.52 -2.19 0.98
CA ALA A 6 -14.66 -3.62 0.77
C ALA A 6 -13.45 -4.32 1.41
N VAL A 7 -13.70 -5.19 2.37
CA VAL A 7 -12.65 -6.01 2.99
C VAL A 7 -12.66 -7.38 2.31
N ILE A 8 -11.56 -7.74 1.69
CA ILE A 8 -11.34 -9.05 1.10
C ILE A 8 -10.33 -9.79 1.95
N ASN A 9 -10.77 -10.81 2.66
CA ASN A 9 -9.89 -11.60 3.52
C ASN A 9 -9.13 -12.64 2.68
N CYS A 10 -7.81 -12.61 2.72
CA CYS A 10 -6.99 -13.77 2.43
C CYS A 10 -7.03 -14.69 3.67
N PRO A 11 -7.11 -16.02 3.51
CA PRO A 11 -6.54 -16.83 2.41
C PRO A 11 -7.52 -17.40 1.39
N ASP A 12 -8.78 -17.05 1.42
CA ASP A 12 -9.81 -17.75 0.63
C ASP A 12 -9.90 -17.29 -0.83
N VAL A 13 -9.15 -16.25 -1.21
CA VAL A 13 -9.25 -15.65 -2.54
C VAL A 13 -8.01 -15.92 -3.36
N GLN A 14 -8.20 -16.55 -4.52
CA GLN A 14 -7.17 -16.66 -5.55
C GLN A 14 -7.04 -15.36 -6.33
N VAL A 15 -5.90 -15.11 -6.99
CA VAL A 15 -5.67 -13.87 -7.76
C VAL A 15 -6.80 -13.57 -8.75
N SER A 16 -7.29 -14.58 -9.46
CA SER A 16 -8.40 -14.42 -10.41
C SER A 16 -9.69 -13.96 -9.74
N GLU A 17 -10.00 -14.49 -8.56
CA GLU A 17 -11.17 -14.13 -7.79
C GLU A 17 -11.02 -12.72 -7.15
N LEU A 18 -9.82 -12.36 -6.71
CA LEU A 18 -9.53 -11.03 -6.20
C LEU A 18 -9.76 -9.98 -7.28
N VAL A 19 -9.22 -10.18 -8.48
CA VAL A 19 -9.41 -9.26 -9.61
C VAL A 19 -10.89 -9.09 -9.94
N ALA A 20 -11.66 -10.19 -9.94
CA ALA A 20 -13.10 -10.15 -10.20
C ALA A 20 -13.91 -9.44 -9.09
N LYS A 21 -13.38 -9.38 -7.87
CA LYS A 21 -14.03 -8.72 -6.71
C LYS A 21 -13.66 -7.26 -6.54
N ILE A 22 -12.63 -6.77 -7.22
CA ILE A 22 -12.26 -5.35 -7.17
C ILE A 22 -13.24 -4.55 -8.05
N PRO A 23 -14.05 -3.66 -7.47
CA PRO A 23 -14.90 -2.78 -8.28
C PRO A 23 -14.06 -1.92 -9.21
N SER A 24 -14.51 -1.74 -10.44
CA SER A 24 -13.78 -0.98 -11.48
C SER A 24 -13.50 0.48 -11.09
N GLU A 25 -14.34 1.05 -10.25
CA GLU A 25 -14.24 2.42 -9.73
C GLU A 25 -13.34 2.56 -8.50
N THR A 26 -12.74 1.47 -8.00
CA THR A 26 -11.86 1.51 -6.83
C THR A 26 -10.64 2.37 -7.12
N ASN A 27 -10.40 3.36 -6.29
CA ASN A 27 -9.32 4.32 -6.45
C ASN A 27 -8.35 4.39 -5.25
N LEU A 28 -8.61 3.60 -4.20
CA LEU A 28 -7.77 3.53 -3.01
C LEU A 28 -7.62 2.09 -2.56
N PHE A 29 -6.37 1.62 -2.46
CA PHE A 29 -6.05 0.25 -2.07
C PHE A 29 -5.12 0.21 -0.86
N LEU A 30 -5.48 -0.63 0.11
CA LEU A 30 -4.59 -1.06 1.19
C LEU A 30 -4.45 -2.57 1.13
N PHE A 31 -3.21 -3.05 1.09
CA PHE A 31 -2.90 -4.46 1.21
C PHE A 31 -2.01 -4.70 2.44
N ASN A 32 -2.46 -5.62 3.30
CA ASN A 32 -1.66 -6.18 4.38
C ASN A 32 -1.42 -7.65 4.05
N LEU A 33 -0.25 -7.96 3.50
CA LEU A 33 0.10 -9.24 2.91
C LEU A 33 1.57 -9.57 3.15
N HIS A 34 1.96 -10.81 2.88
CA HIS A 34 3.37 -11.18 2.82
C HIS A 34 3.97 -10.85 1.46
N GLY A 35 5.25 -10.51 1.45
CA GLY A 35 6.02 -10.28 0.23
C GLY A 35 7.33 -11.04 0.23
N SER A 36 7.96 -11.14 -0.94
CA SER A 36 9.19 -11.88 -1.16
C SER A 36 10.19 -11.06 -1.96
N ASN A 37 11.48 -11.27 -1.70
CA ASN A 37 12.55 -10.71 -2.54
C ASN A 37 12.81 -11.50 -3.83
N ASN A 38 12.13 -12.64 -4.00
CA ASN A 38 12.33 -13.55 -5.14
C ASN A 38 11.25 -13.44 -6.22
N THR A 39 10.08 -12.89 -5.87
CA THR A 39 8.92 -12.77 -6.77
C THR A 39 8.32 -11.38 -6.68
N GLY A 40 7.51 -11.02 -7.68
CA GLY A 40 6.72 -9.79 -7.65
C GLY A 40 5.34 -9.93 -7.03
N ASP A 41 5.00 -11.13 -6.54
CA ASP A 41 3.69 -11.44 -5.98
C ASP A 41 3.61 -11.08 -4.49
N TRP A 42 2.40 -10.80 -4.02
CA TRP A 42 2.07 -10.71 -2.61
C TRP A 42 1.18 -11.87 -2.19
N TYR A 43 1.39 -12.36 -1.01
CA TYR A 43 0.84 -13.62 -0.52
C TYR A 43 -0.08 -13.39 0.67
N GLY A 44 -1.22 -14.08 0.66
CA GLY A 44 -2.03 -14.28 1.85
C GLY A 44 -1.39 -15.31 2.78
N GLN A 45 -2.08 -15.65 3.86
CA GLN A 45 -1.69 -16.74 4.75
C GLN A 45 -2.89 -17.62 5.06
N ARG A 46 -2.72 -18.93 4.86
CA ARG A 46 -3.65 -19.96 5.32
C ARG A 46 -2.86 -21.00 6.11
N ASP A 47 -3.02 -20.99 7.42
CA ASP A 47 -2.24 -21.83 8.34
C ASP A 47 -0.74 -21.68 8.07
N SER A 48 -0.09 -22.70 7.53
CA SER A 48 1.33 -22.73 7.16
C SER A 48 1.58 -22.47 5.65
N SER A 49 0.54 -22.22 4.86
CA SER A 49 0.67 -21.98 3.42
C SER A 49 0.52 -20.49 3.08
N TYR A 50 1.14 -20.08 1.98
CA TYR A 50 1.16 -18.70 1.50
C TYR A 50 0.65 -18.62 0.05
N PRO A 51 -0.68 -18.69 -0.17
CA PRO A 51 -1.24 -18.57 -1.51
C PRO A 51 -1.00 -17.16 -2.07
N ILE A 52 -0.81 -17.05 -3.39
CA ILE A 52 -0.73 -15.76 -4.06
C ILE A 52 -2.07 -15.05 -3.95
N ALA A 53 -2.08 -13.88 -3.34
CA ALA A 53 -3.25 -13.02 -3.19
C ALA A 53 -3.29 -11.90 -4.23
N VAL A 54 -2.13 -11.32 -4.56
CA VAL A 54 -1.98 -10.24 -5.53
C VAL A 54 -0.77 -10.52 -6.40
N SER A 55 -0.93 -10.37 -7.71
CA SER A 55 0.16 -10.49 -8.68
C SER A 55 0.27 -9.23 -9.54
N PRO A 56 1.34 -9.06 -10.33
CA PRO A 56 1.44 -7.98 -11.30
C PRO A 56 0.24 -7.88 -12.25
N ALA A 57 -0.41 -9.00 -12.57
CA ALA A 57 -1.58 -9.02 -13.44
C ALA A 57 -2.83 -8.39 -12.82
N THR A 58 -2.90 -8.30 -11.48
CA THR A 58 -4.06 -7.77 -10.75
C THR A 58 -4.45 -6.37 -11.20
N PHE A 59 -3.46 -5.51 -11.48
CA PHE A 59 -3.70 -4.12 -11.86
C PHE A 59 -3.64 -3.86 -13.36
N LYS A 60 -3.34 -4.87 -14.17
CA LYS A 60 -3.12 -4.70 -15.63
C LYS A 60 -4.29 -4.05 -16.35
N ASN A 61 -5.51 -4.40 -15.95
CA ASN A 61 -6.73 -3.96 -16.60
C ASN A 61 -7.55 -2.98 -15.74
N HIS A 62 -6.93 -2.43 -14.67
CA HIS A 62 -7.61 -1.44 -13.84
C HIS A 62 -7.56 -0.07 -14.52
N GLU A 63 -8.73 0.48 -14.87
CA GLU A 63 -8.86 1.68 -15.68
C GLU A 63 -8.99 2.98 -14.87
N THR A 64 -9.46 2.89 -13.65
CA THR A 64 -9.62 4.05 -12.77
C THR A 64 -8.27 4.45 -12.19
N PRO A 65 -7.88 5.74 -12.20
CA PRO A 65 -6.69 6.21 -11.49
C PRO A 65 -6.76 5.91 -10.00
N TYR A 66 -5.68 5.38 -9.41
CA TYR A 66 -5.70 4.88 -8.04
C TYR A 66 -4.43 5.21 -7.24
N TYR A 67 -4.58 5.08 -5.92
CA TYR A 67 -3.54 5.15 -4.91
C TYR A 67 -3.41 3.80 -4.22
N LEU A 68 -2.19 3.42 -3.91
CA LEU A 68 -1.88 2.11 -3.34
C LEU A 68 -0.94 2.23 -2.16
N ALA A 69 -1.28 1.61 -1.04
CA ALA A 69 -0.37 1.35 0.07
C ALA A 69 -0.30 -0.14 0.35
N VAL A 70 0.91 -0.64 0.64
CA VAL A 70 1.13 -2.06 0.91
C VAL A 70 2.08 -2.28 2.08
N GLU A 71 1.69 -3.18 2.95
CA GLU A 71 2.46 -3.65 4.11
C GLU A 71 3.23 -4.95 3.83
N ALA A 72 3.45 -5.29 2.57
CA ALA A 72 4.21 -6.46 2.19
C ALA A 72 5.73 -6.21 2.26
N CYS A 73 6.49 -7.20 2.72
CA CYS A 73 7.93 -7.20 2.58
C CYS A 73 8.30 -7.01 1.11
N TYR A 74 9.29 -6.17 0.83
CA TYR A 74 9.74 -5.89 -0.55
C TYR A 74 8.63 -5.39 -1.50
N GLY A 75 7.53 -4.87 -0.95
CA GLY A 75 6.35 -4.46 -1.70
C GLY A 75 6.61 -3.47 -2.83
N VAL A 76 7.60 -2.59 -2.65
CA VAL A 76 8.05 -1.61 -3.65
C VAL A 76 9.53 -1.76 -4.00
N ALA A 77 10.14 -2.92 -3.73
CA ALA A 77 11.56 -3.15 -4.02
C ALA A 77 11.87 -2.86 -5.50
N TYR A 78 13.00 -2.19 -5.72
CA TYR A 78 13.51 -1.86 -7.06
C TYR A 78 14.83 -2.58 -7.38
N GLU A 79 15.32 -3.39 -6.45
CA GLU A 79 16.53 -4.19 -6.59
C GLU A 79 16.21 -5.68 -6.51
N GLY A 80 17.03 -6.51 -7.16
CA GLY A 80 16.92 -7.96 -7.12
C GLY A 80 15.91 -8.53 -8.11
N ARG A 81 15.64 -9.83 -7.98
CA ARG A 81 14.76 -10.57 -8.91
C ARG A 81 13.30 -10.13 -8.87
N SER A 82 12.85 -9.55 -7.76
CA SER A 82 11.50 -9.00 -7.64
C SER A 82 11.28 -7.73 -8.46
N CYS A 83 12.35 -7.01 -8.81
CA CYS A 83 12.27 -5.74 -9.53
C CYS A 83 11.66 -5.91 -10.94
N GLU A 84 12.08 -6.92 -11.69
CA GLU A 84 11.65 -7.13 -13.08
C GLU A 84 10.18 -7.56 -13.22
N LYS A 85 9.61 -8.15 -12.17
CA LYS A 85 8.22 -8.66 -12.14
C LYS A 85 7.41 -8.06 -11.00
N SER A 86 7.83 -6.91 -10.48
CA SER A 86 7.14 -6.32 -9.32
C SER A 86 5.79 -5.72 -9.71
N ILE A 87 4.87 -5.72 -8.76
CA ILE A 87 3.58 -5.02 -8.88
C ILE A 87 3.82 -3.54 -9.17
N ARG A 88 4.93 -2.96 -8.67
CA ARG A 88 5.34 -1.59 -8.98
C ARG A 88 5.46 -1.33 -10.48
N LEU A 89 6.05 -2.24 -11.25
CA LEU A 89 6.16 -2.08 -12.72
C LEU A 89 4.79 -2.19 -13.39
N SER A 90 3.91 -3.06 -12.88
CA SER A 90 2.54 -3.15 -13.40
C SER A 90 1.72 -1.88 -13.12
N CYS A 91 2.02 -1.21 -12.01
CA CYS A 91 1.43 0.08 -11.67
C CYS A 91 1.92 1.23 -12.55
N SER A 92 3.03 1.05 -13.28
CA SER A 92 3.58 2.07 -14.19
C SER A 92 2.80 2.25 -15.50
N ASN A 93 1.66 1.56 -15.66
CA ASN A 93 0.76 1.74 -16.82
C ASN A 93 0.05 3.11 -16.87
N GLY A 94 0.39 4.03 -15.97
CA GLY A 94 -0.14 5.40 -15.91
C GLY A 94 -1.43 5.58 -15.11
N LYS A 95 -1.99 4.51 -14.55
CA LYS A 95 -3.21 4.59 -13.70
C LYS A 95 -2.87 4.69 -12.21
N CYS A 96 -1.74 4.17 -11.77
CA CYS A 96 -1.28 4.33 -10.39
C CYS A 96 -0.69 5.73 -10.19
N LEU A 97 -1.40 6.58 -9.49
CA LEU A 97 -0.98 7.96 -9.19
C LEU A 97 0.09 7.98 -8.10
N SER A 98 -0.04 7.14 -7.09
CA SER A 98 1.01 6.92 -6.11
C SER A 98 0.95 5.52 -5.51
N PHE A 99 2.12 4.96 -5.27
CA PHE A 99 2.31 3.65 -4.67
C PHE A 99 3.30 3.76 -3.51
N MET A 100 2.85 3.46 -2.30
CA MET A 100 3.67 3.46 -1.09
C MET A 100 3.83 2.04 -0.54
N GLY A 101 5.04 1.70 -0.14
CA GLY A 101 5.34 0.41 0.48
C GLY A 101 6.79 0.29 0.91
N SER A 102 7.15 -0.88 1.43
CA SER A 102 8.50 -1.16 1.91
C SER A 102 9.42 -1.64 0.80
N SER A 103 10.65 -1.14 0.79
CA SER A 103 11.74 -1.62 -0.08
C SER A 103 12.47 -2.85 0.48
N ARG A 104 12.22 -3.21 1.73
CA ARG A 104 12.85 -4.32 2.47
C ARG A 104 11.80 -5.11 3.25
N ILE A 105 12.21 -5.83 4.31
CA ILE A 105 11.31 -6.58 5.19
C ILE A 105 10.47 -5.60 6.01
N ALA A 106 9.18 -5.56 5.76
CA ALA A 106 8.23 -4.77 6.55
C ALA A 106 7.89 -5.49 7.86
N PHE A 107 7.69 -4.71 8.92
CA PHE A 107 7.21 -5.19 10.21
C PHE A 107 5.84 -4.59 10.50
N GLY A 108 4.87 -5.44 10.77
CA GLY A 108 3.55 -5.11 11.28
C GLY A 108 3.27 -5.89 12.55
N THR A 109 2.09 -5.75 13.11
CA THR A 109 1.61 -6.55 14.25
C THR A 109 0.36 -7.32 13.89
N ALA A 110 0.27 -8.56 14.40
CA ALA A 110 -0.93 -9.39 14.25
C ALA A 110 -2.06 -9.02 15.23
N ALA A 111 -1.83 -8.11 16.18
CA ALA A 111 -2.79 -7.74 17.23
C ALA A 111 -2.94 -6.22 17.33
N PRO A 112 -4.07 -5.73 17.90
CA PRO A 112 -4.78 -4.61 17.33
C PRO A 112 -3.88 -3.45 16.98
N LEU A 113 -3.92 -3.12 15.71
CA LEU A 113 -3.49 -1.90 15.02
C LEU A 113 -2.52 -1.02 15.81
N GLY A 114 -1.31 -0.92 15.39
CA GLY A 114 -0.58 0.20 15.86
C GLY A 114 0.93 0.13 15.93
N SER A 115 1.61 -0.62 15.11
CA SER A 115 3.05 -0.51 15.03
C SER A 115 3.57 -0.49 13.60
N CYS A 116 4.69 0.19 13.41
CA CYS A 116 5.49 0.12 12.19
C CYS A 116 4.69 0.32 10.88
N ALA A 117 4.57 -0.73 10.07
CA ALA A 117 3.94 -0.69 8.75
C ALA A 117 2.44 -0.36 8.82
N ASP A 118 1.72 -0.89 9.82
CA ASP A 118 0.28 -0.61 10.01
C ASP A 118 0.07 0.90 10.14
N VAL A 119 0.82 1.57 11.02
CA VAL A 119 0.69 3.00 11.28
C VAL A 119 0.98 3.83 10.03
N ILE A 120 2.09 3.57 9.35
CA ILE A 120 2.50 4.41 8.22
C ILE A 120 1.56 4.24 7.02
N CYS A 121 1.05 3.03 6.78
CA CYS A 121 0.11 2.75 5.69
C CYS A 121 -1.27 3.34 5.98
N GLU A 122 -1.82 3.10 7.17
CA GLU A 122 -3.13 3.61 7.56
C GLU A 122 -3.16 5.13 7.56
N GLU A 123 -2.22 5.78 8.23
CA GLU A 123 -2.14 7.24 8.30
C GLU A 123 -1.94 7.88 6.92
N HIS A 124 -1.12 7.26 6.06
CA HIS A 124 -0.95 7.74 4.70
C HIS A 124 -2.28 7.76 3.94
N LEU A 125 -3.03 6.66 3.95
CA LEU A 125 -4.31 6.57 3.25
C LEU A 125 -5.37 7.48 3.86
N GLN A 126 -5.47 7.55 5.20
CA GLN A 126 -6.37 8.47 5.87
C GLN A 126 -6.09 9.94 5.50
N ASN A 127 -4.83 10.31 5.38
CA ASN A 127 -4.46 11.67 4.99
C ASN A 127 -4.80 11.97 3.53
N LEU A 128 -4.67 10.99 2.62
CA LEU A 128 -5.16 11.11 1.24
C LEU A 128 -6.68 11.39 1.20
N THR A 129 -7.47 10.68 2.01
CA THR A 129 -8.94 10.90 2.07
C THR A 129 -9.33 12.25 2.67
N LYS A 130 -8.43 12.92 3.40
CA LYS A 130 -8.59 14.29 3.89
C LYS A 130 -8.18 15.36 2.84
N GLY A 131 -7.80 14.94 1.63
CA GLY A 131 -7.44 15.83 0.52
C GLY A 131 -5.98 16.29 0.52
N LEU A 132 -5.11 15.70 1.34
CA LEU A 132 -3.67 15.95 1.25
C LEU A 132 -3.09 15.29 -0.01
N SER A 133 -1.97 15.84 -0.51
CA SER A 133 -1.24 15.17 -1.57
C SER A 133 -0.53 13.91 -1.07
N ALA A 134 -0.14 13.02 -2.00
CA ALA A 134 0.55 11.78 -1.64
C ALA A 134 1.82 12.03 -0.81
N GLY A 135 2.61 13.04 -1.18
CA GLY A 135 3.82 13.41 -0.45
C GLY A 135 3.53 14.00 0.93
N GLU A 136 2.54 14.92 1.03
CA GLU A 136 2.12 15.47 2.33
C GLU A 136 1.58 14.37 3.24
N SER A 137 0.79 13.45 2.69
CA SER A 137 0.20 12.31 3.40
C SER A 137 1.27 11.39 3.99
N LEU A 138 2.30 11.05 3.20
CA LEU A 138 3.41 10.23 3.70
C LEU A 138 4.23 10.96 4.77
N ASN A 139 4.49 12.25 4.60
CA ASN A 139 5.24 13.02 5.60
C ASN A 139 4.51 13.09 6.94
N LEU A 140 3.18 13.25 6.94
CA LEU A 140 2.40 13.22 8.17
C LEU A 140 2.35 11.81 8.78
N ALA A 141 2.23 10.76 7.97
CA ALA A 141 2.28 9.38 8.44
C ALA A 141 3.62 9.06 9.13
N ARG A 142 4.74 9.52 8.57
CA ARG A 142 6.07 9.39 9.19
C ARG A 142 6.15 10.12 10.53
N LYS A 143 5.63 11.34 10.61
CA LYS A 143 5.58 12.10 11.88
C LYS A 143 4.76 11.38 12.94
N GLU A 144 3.62 10.81 12.55
CA GLU A 144 2.77 10.06 13.47
C GLU A 144 3.45 8.77 13.95
N LEU A 145 4.14 8.05 13.06
CA LEU A 145 4.93 6.89 13.45
C LEU A 145 6.03 7.27 14.47
N CYS A 146 6.76 8.37 14.24
CA CYS A 146 7.75 8.88 15.19
C CYS A 146 7.13 9.23 16.54
N ARG A 147 5.92 9.80 16.53
CA ARG A 147 5.21 10.15 17.78
C ARG A 147 4.78 8.92 18.57
N LYS A 148 4.36 7.85 17.87
CA LYS A 148 3.86 6.61 18.48
C LYS A 148 4.98 5.70 18.99
N SER A 149 6.13 5.66 18.31
CA SER A 149 7.19 4.72 18.65
C SER A 149 8.57 5.14 18.13
N THR A 150 9.57 4.92 18.97
CA THR A 150 11.00 5.08 18.63
C THR A 150 11.74 3.75 18.63
N SER A 151 11.02 2.62 18.52
CA SER A 151 11.63 1.30 18.47
C SER A 151 12.53 1.14 17.23
N PRO A 152 13.55 0.25 17.27
CA PRO A 152 14.38 -0.03 16.10
C PRO A 152 13.58 -0.40 14.85
N ASN A 153 12.48 -1.15 15.00
CA ASN A 153 11.61 -1.51 13.90
C ASN A 153 10.85 -0.30 13.33
N SER A 154 10.43 0.64 14.17
CA SER A 154 9.81 1.88 13.72
C SER A 154 10.80 2.77 12.96
N ILE A 155 12.04 2.89 13.44
CA ILE A 155 13.10 3.62 12.74
C ILE A 155 13.39 2.98 11.38
N LYS A 156 13.49 1.64 11.34
CA LYS A 156 13.65 0.90 10.09
C LYS A 156 12.49 1.17 9.12
N THR A 157 11.25 1.11 9.60
CA THR A 157 10.05 1.39 8.79
C THR A 157 10.10 2.79 8.18
N LEU A 158 10.52 3.81 8.92
CA LEU A 158 10.70 5.17 8.39
C LEU A 158 11.68 5.24 7.22
N ALA A 159 12.75 4.43 7.28
CA ALA A 159 13.80 4.40 6.25
C ALA A 159 13.38 3.64 5.00
N GLU A 160 12.63 2.55 5.15
CA GLU A 160 12.33 1.62 4.05
C GLU A 160 11.02 1.89 3.31
N PHE A 161 10.05 2.58 3.94
CA PHE A 161 8.81 2.93 3.26
C PHE A 161 9.02 4.12 2.33
N SER A 162 8.77 3.89 1.06
CA SER A 162 9.00 4.84 -0.02
C SER A 162 7.73 5.05 -0.85
N LEU A 163 7.62 6.25 -1.45
CA LEU A 163 6.55 6.63 -2.35
C LEU A 163 7.08 6.63 -3.79
N TYR A 164 6.35 5.98 -4.67
CA TYR A 164 6.55 6.01 -6.12
C TYR A 164 5.34 6.65 -6.78
N GLY A 165 5.56 7.40 -7.87
CA GLY A 165 4.53 8.13 -8.58
C GLY A 165 4.61 9.64 -8.33
N ASP A 166 3.50 10.34 -8.46
CA ASP A 166 3.42 11.79 -8.30
C ASP A 166 3.16 12.19 -6.84
N PRO A 167 4.13 12.79 -6.13
CA PRO A 167 3.95 13.23 -4.74
C PRO A 167 2.95 14.39 -4.61
N SER A 168 2.64 15.09 -5.70
CA SER A 168 1.65 16.16 -5.72
C SER A 168 0.22 15.66 -5.96
N ALA A 169 0.05 14.40 -6.39
CA ALA A 169 -1.25 13.81 -6.67
C ALA A 169 -2.18 13.89 -5.46
N ARG A 170 -3.44 14.27 -5.71
CA ARG A 170 -4.53 14.38 -4.72
C ARG A 170 -5.74 13.60 -5.19
N MET A 171 -6.46 13.00 -4.26
CA MET A 171 -7.72 12.35 -4.60
C MET A 171 -8.74 13.37 -5.11
N ASN A 172 -9.35 13.07 -6.26
CA ASN A 172 -10.37 13.94 -6.86
C ASN A 172 -11.60 14.05 -5.94
N GLY A 173 -12.19 15.26 -5.92
CA GLY A 173 -13.40 15.54 -5.14
C GLY A 173 -13.17 15.73 -3.64
N MET A 174 -11.94 15.66 -3.15
CA MET A 174 -11.63 15.97 -1.76
C MET A 174 -11.39 17.47 -1.57
N PRO A 175 -11.88 18.06 -0.47
CA PRO A 175 -11.62 19.46 -0.17
C PRO A 175 -10.12 19.69 0.02
N LYS A 176 -9.59 20.78 -0.51
CA LYS A 176 -8.20 21.15 -0.18
C LYS A 176 -8.10 21.44 1.32
N PRO A 177 -7.13 20.85 2.03
CA PRO A 177 -6.94 21.15 3.44
C PRO A 177 -6.69 22.65 3.64
N LYS A 178 -7.33 23.25 4.62
CA LYS A 178 -7.01 24.62 5.02
C LYS A 178 -5.56 24.61 5.52
N ARG A 179 -4.69 25.39 4.88
CA ARG A 179 -3.33 25.61 5.40
C ARG A 179 -3.48 26.35 6.72
N THR A 180 -3.22 25.71 7.84
CA THR A 180 -2.90 26.39 9.09
C THR A 180 -1.47 26.93 8.93
N VAL A 181 -1.38 28.24 8.84
CA VAL A 181 -0.11 28.99 8.86
C VAL A 181 0.47 28.89 10.27
#